data_2b4480ef092daefc0fb0b0f786229170
#
_entry.id   2b4480ef092daefc0fb0b0f786229170
#
_cell.length_a   1.000
_cell.length_b   1.000
_cell.length_c   1.000
_cell.angle_alpha   90.00
_cell.angle_beta   90.00
_cell.angle_gamma   90.00
#
_symmetry.space_group_name_H-M   'P 1'
#
loop_
_entity.id
_entity.type
_entity.pdbx_description
1 polymer ?
#
loop_
_entity_poly.entity_id
_entity_poly.type
_entity_poly.pdbx_seq_one_letter_code
_entity_poly.pdbx_strand_id
1 'polypeptide(L)'
;MSRLSKPFGALILLLSSAAFAGGLDDFLAFNAATKTATARFEQQVFDRAGKVVERAAGTFAFARPGKFRWTYEKPHRQVLVGDGSKLWIHDPDLNQVTVKRIDAAISSTPAALLAGKDDITALFTLRDAGTADGLTWVEATPKAPDTGFERVRLGLQGKTLAAMELQDQLGGRTLLRFFDLKANAAVSPDTFRFTPPQGADVIEDAPARR
;
A
#
# COMPACT_ATOMS: atom_id res chain seq x y z
N MET A 1 70.97 -37.46 -0.52
CA MET A 1 69.52 -37.82 -0.60
C MET A 1 68.74 -36.66 -0.13
N SER A 2 68.28 -35.84 -1.06
CA SER A 2 67.56 -34.57 -0.83
C SER A 2 66.02 -34.82 -0.93
N ARG A 3 65.29 -34.59 0.16
CA ARG A 3 63.84 -34.66 0.18
C ARG A 3 63.29 -33.27 -0.07
N LEU A 4 62.69 -33.13 -1.25
CA LEU A 4 61.97 -31.91 -1.66
C LEU A 4 60.54 -31.95 -1.08
N SER A 5 60.25 -31.10 -0.09
CA SER A 5 58.91 -30.91 0.46
C SER A 5 58.17 -29.87 -0.37
N LYS A 6 57.04 -30.26 -0.99
CA LYS A 6 56.13 -29.35 -1.71
C LYS A 6 55.20 -28.63 -0.73
N PRO A 7 54.98 -27.33 -0.84
CA PRO A 7 53.97 -26.65 -0.05
C PRO A 7 52.56 -26.90 -0.65
N PHE A 8 51.66 -27.38 0.18
CA PHE A 8 50.26 -27.56 -0.13
C PHE A 8 49.56 -26.19 0.07
N GLY A 9 49.31 -25.48 -1.02
CA GLY A 9 48.60 -24.21 -0.98
C GLY A 9 47.09 -24.44 -0.74
N ALA A 10 46.63 -24.09 0.44
CA ALA A 10 45.18 -24.09 0.74
C ALA A 10 44.50 -22.89 0.04
N LEU A 11 43.72 -23.17 -0.98
CA LEU A 11 42.86 -22.19 -1.66
C LEU A 11 41.62 -21.93 -0.76
N ILE A 12 41.62 -20.82 -0.03
CA ILE A 12 40.47 -20.38 0.75
C ILE A 12 39.46 -19.75 -0.24
N LEU A 13 38.39 -20.48 -0.58
CA LEU A 13 37.23 -19.94 -1.27
C LEU A 13 36.47 -19.02 -0.29
N LEU A 14 36.61 -17.71 -0.47
CA LEU A 14 35.74 -16.71 0.15
C LEU A 14 34.33 -16.82 -0.50
N LEU A 15 33.43 -17.53 0.14
CA LEU A 15 31.99 -17.48 -0.14
C LEU A 15 31.49 -16.09 0.27
N SER A 16 31.39 -15.20 -0.70
CA SER A 16 30.68 -13.94 -0.54
C SER A 16 29.19 -14.28 -0.32
N SER A 17 28.72 -14.29 0.91
CA SER A 17 27.30 -14.27 1.23
C SER A 17 26.75 -12.95 0.68
N ALA A 18 26.03 -13.01 -0.43
CA ALA A 18 25.19 -11.92 -0.86
C ALA A 18 24.17 -11.69 0.26
N ALA A 19 24.35 -10.62 1.02
CA ALA A 19 23.33 -10.13 1.92
C ALA A 19 22.14 -9.73 1.03
N PHE A 20 21.12 -10.57 0.95
CA PHE A 20 19.84 -10.17 0.42
C PHE A 20 19.33 -9.09 1.37
N ALA A 21 19.23 -7.86 0.90
CA ALA A 21 18.49 -6.82 1.60
C ALA A 21 17.10 -7.39 1.91
N GLY A 22 16.71 -7.36 3.17
CA GLY A 22 15.42 -7.88 3.59
C GLY A 22 14.30 -7.07 2.93
N GLY A 23 13.13 -7.67 2.73
CA GLY A 23 11.99 -6.96 2.16
C GLY A 23 11.63 -5.69 2.92
N LEU A 24 11.90 -5.68 4.22
CA LEU A 24 11.72 -4.50 5.07
C LEU A 24 12.62 -3.33 4.64
N ASP A 25 13.90 -3.58 4.36
CA ASP A 25 14.83 -2.54 3.93
C ASP A 25 14.43 -1.98 2.55
N ASP A 26 14.04 -2.84 1.61
CA ASP A 26 13.55 -2.44 0.30
C ASP A 26 12.25 -1.62 0.40
N PHE A 27 11.33 -2.01 1.27
CA PHE A 27 10.11 -1.27 1.52
C PHE A 27 10.38 0.11 2.15
N LEU A 28 11.23 0.18 3.15
CA LEU A 28 11.61 1.45 3.79
C LEU A 28 12.30 2.38 2.79
N ALA A 29 13.18 1.84 1.95
CA ALA A 29 13.83 2.59 0.88
C ALA A 29 12.81 3.12 -0.15
N PHE A 30 11.86 2.28 -0.61
CA PHE A 30 10.76 2.69 -1.47
C PHE A 30 9.93 3.80 -0.82
N ASN A 31 9.56 3.61 0.45
CA ASN A 31 8.73 4.57 1.19
C ASN A 31 9.43 5.94 1.33
N ALA A 32 10.71 5.95 1.65
CA ALA A 32 11.50 7.17 1.80
C ALA A 32 11.74 7.90 0.47
N ALA A 33 12.03 7.14 -0.60
CA ALA A 33 12.38 7.70 -1.91
C ALA A 33 11.16 8.15 -2.73
N THR A 34 9.96 7.58 -2.48
CA THR A 34 8.78 7.83 -3.31
C THR A 34 7.91 8.94 -2.74
N LYS A 35 7.94 10.11 -3.35
CA LYS A 35 7.11 11.27 -2.95
C LYS A 35 5.77 11.30 -3.67
N THR A 36 5.76 10.86 -4.91
CA THR A 36 4.55 10.74 -5.74
C THR A 36 4.56 9.40 -6.44
N ALA A 37 3.40 8.86 -6.77
CA ALA A 37 3.32 7.72 -7.69
C ALA A 37 1.97 7.70 -8.41
N THR A 38 1.96 7.03 -9.56
CA THR A 38 0.74 6.63 -10.27
C THR A 38 0.82 5.15 -10.58
N ALA A 39 -0.32 4.48 -10.59
CA ALA A 39 -0.43 3.07 -10.97
C ALA A 39 -1.85 2.76 -11.47
N ARG A 40 -1.99 1.66 -12.20
CA ARG A 40 -3.24 0.92 -12.33
C ARG A 40 -3.29 -0.14 -11.23
N PHE A 41 -4.48 -0.55 -10.83
CA PHE A 41 -4.65 -1.64 -9.89
C PHE A 41 -5.75 -2.60 -10.32
N GLU A 42 -5.61 -3.83 -9.89
CA GLU A 42 -6.67 -4.83 -9.83
C GLU A 42 -6.85 -5.29 -8.39
N GLN A 43 -8.10 -5.42 -7.97
CA GLN A 43 -8.49 -5.82 -6.63
C GLN A 43 -9.31 -7.11 -6.67
N GLN A 44 -9.06 -7.99 -5.72
CA GLN A 44 -9.88 -9.16 -5.44
C GLN A 44 -10.21 -9.18 -3.95
N VAL A 45 -11.49 -9.32 -3.63
CA VAL A 45 -11.96 -9.52 -2.26
C VAL A 45 -12.32 -10.99 -2.09
N PHE A 46 -11.81 -11.59 -1.02
CA PHE A 46 -12.04 -12.97 -0.66
C PHE A 46 -12.82 -13.03 0.65
N ASP A 47 -13.78 -13.93 0.70
CA ASP A 47 -14.45 -14.26 1.96
C ASP A 47 -13.53 -15.12 2.86
N ARG A 48 -14.02 -15.44 4.05
CA ARG A 48 -13.36 -16.31 5.04
C ARG A 48 -12.99 -17.70 4.51
N ALA A 49 -13.74 -18.22 3.54
CA ALA A 49 -13.49 -19.51 2.90
C ALA A 49 -12.46 -19.42 1.76
N GLY A 50 -11.94 -18.23 1.48
CA GLY A 50 -10.99 -17.98 0.40
C GLY A 50 -11.64 -17.90 -0.98
N LYS A 51 -12.97 -17.80 -1.06
CA LYS A 51 -13.70 -17.62 -2.31
C LYS A 51 -13.67 -16.14 -2.71
N VAL A 52 -13.39 -15.85 -3.98
CA VAL A 52 -13.48 -14.48 -4.51
C VAL A 52 -14.95 -14.07 -4.57
N VAL A 53 -15.29 -13.00 -3.86
CA VAL A 53 -16.65 -12.44 -3.79
C VAL A 53 -16.78 -11.15 -4.57
N GLU A 54 -15.66 -10.44 -4.80
CA GLU A 54 -15.66 -9.20 -5.58
C GLU A 54 -14.35 -9.07 -6.38
N ARG A 55 -14.46 -8.44 -7.55
CA ARG A 55 -13.32 -7.98 -8.36
C ARG A 55 -13.55 -6.54 -8.76
N ALA A 56 -12.50 -5.73 -8.62
CA ALA A 56 -12.52 -4.34 -9.06
C ALA A 56 -11.21 -3.99 -9.76
N ALA A 57 -11.24 -2.92 -10.55
CA ALA A 57 -10.04 -2.40 -11.20
C ALA A 57 -10.16 -0.88 -11.36
N GLY A 58 -9.01 -0.23 -11.46
CA GLY A 58 -8.98 1.21 -11.64
C GLY A 58 -7.59 1.79 -11.62
N THR A 59 -7.52 3.07 -11.26
CA THR A 59 -6.28 3.84 -11.23
C THR A 59 -6.04 4.45 -9.85
N PHE A 60 -4.77 4.63 -9.55
CA PHE A 60 -4.31 5.18 -8.28
C PHE A 60 -3.21 6.21 -8.49
N ALA A 61 -3.28 7.32 -7.77
CA ALA A 61 -2.23 8.31 -7.68
C ALA A 61 -2.08 8.78 -6.24
N PHE A 62 -0.86 9.09 -5.82
CA PHE A 62 -0.63 9.79 -4.56
C PHE A 62 0.45 10.85 -4.67
N ALA A 63 0.41 11.81 -3.74
CA ALA A 63 1.48 12.75 -3.43
C ALA A 63 1.55 12.91 -1.92
N ARG A 64 2.67 12.52 -1.33
CA ARG A 64 2.92 12.69 0.11
C ARG A 64 3.21 14.14 0.45
N PRO A 65 2.75 14.58 1.61
CA PRO A 65 2.00 13.86 2.63
C PRO A 65 0.48 13.87 2.40
N GLY A 66 -0.16 12.72 2.58
CA GLY A 66 -1.61 12.59 2.78
C GLY A 66 -2.52 12.86 1.59
N LYS A 67 -1.99 13.05 0.38
CA LYS A 67 -2.78 13.29 -0.81
C LYS A 67 -2.84 12.05 -1.68
N PHE A 68 -4.04 11.66 -2.09
CA PHE A 68 -4.24 10.54 -3.00
C PHE A 68 -5.53 10.68 -3.80
N ARG A 69 -5.58 10.01 -4.92
CA ARG A 69 -6.78 9.74 -5.70
C ARG A 69 -6.82 8.28 -6.05
N TRP A 70 -7.90 7.62 -5.67
CA TRP A 70 -8.18 6.23 -5.97
C TRP A 70 -9.47 6.16 -6.75
N THR A 71 -9.42 5.70 -7.98
CA THR A 71 -10.59 5.66 -8.86
C THR A 71 -10.88 4.22 -9.23
N TYR A 72 -12.01 3.71 -8.77
CA TYR A 72 -12.58 2.47 -9.28
C TYR A 72 -13.30 2.75 -10.59
N GLU A 73 -13.01 1.94 -11.60
CA GLU A 73 -13.58 2.04 -12.93
C GLU A 73 -14.52 0.87 -13.20
N LYS A 74 -14.30 -0.26 -12.54
CA LYS A 74 -15.07 -1.52 -12.66
C LYS A 74 -15.16 -2.20 -11.30
N PRO A 75 -16.27 -2.95 -11.00
CA PRO A 75 -17.51 -3.02 -11.76
C PRO A 75 -18.34 -1.74 -11.63
N HIS A 76 -18.24 -1.02 -10.52
CA HIS A 76 -18.94 0.22 -10.19
C HIS A 76 -17.92 1.37 -10.11
N ARG A 77 -18.38 2.54 -10.51
CA ARG A 77 -17.57 3.74 -10.43
C ARG A 77 -17.57 4.27 -9.00
N GLN A 78 -16.40 4.50 -8.45
CA GLN A 78 -16.22 5.19 -7.17
C GLN A 78 -14.92 5.97 -7.18
N VAL A 79 -14.90 7.13 -6.58
CA VAL A 79 -13.70 7.95 -6.49
C VAL A 79 -13.44 8.32 -5.04
N LEU A 80 -12.27 7.98 -4.55
CA LEU A 80 -11.77 8.39 -3.25
C LEU A 80 -10.67 9.43 -3.45
N VAL A 81 -10.81 10.60 -2.83
CA VAL A 81 -9.79 11.66 -2.88
C VAL A 81 -9.42 12.09 -1.48
N GLY A 82 -8.14 11.88 -1.14
CA GLY A 82 -7.51 12.50 0.02
C GLY A 82 -6.85 13.80 -0.42
N ASP A 83 -7.30 14.95 0.12
CA ASP A 83 -6.76 16.26 -0.23
C ASP A 83 -5.63 16.73 0.73
N GLY A 84 -5.31 15.87 1.72
CA GLY A 84 -4.35 16.15 2.80
C GLY A 84 -5.02 16.56 4.12
N SER A 85 -6.32 16.86 4.11
CA SER A 85 -7.13 17.21 5.29
C SER A 85 -8.39 16.35 5.41
N LYS A 86 -9.06 16.13 4.30
CA LYS A 86 -10.31 15.36 4.19
C LYS A 86 -10.15 14.20 3.23
N LEU A 87 -10.94 13.16 3.46
CA LEU A 87 -11.22 12.08 2.52
C LEU A 87 -12.63 12.30 1.95
N TRP A 88 -12.70 12.42 0.64
CA TRP A 88 -13.92 12.49 -0.15
C TRP A 88 -14.16 11.14 -0.79
N ILE A 89 -15.33 10.55 -0.59
CA ILE A 89 -15.76 9.30 -1.22
C ILE A 89 -16.96 9.62 -2.05
N HIS A 90 -16.79 9.60 -3.36
CA HIS A 90 -17.87 9.89 -4.31
C HIS A 90 -18.34 8.60 -4.97
N ASP A 91 -19.60 8.33 -4.82
CA ASP A 91 -20.32 7.27 -5.52
C ASP A 91 -21.25 7.93 -6.56
N PRO A 92 -20.88 7.90 -7.85
CA PRO A 92 -21.68 8.52 -8.90
C PRO A 92 -23.03 7.84 -9.14
N ASP A 93 -23.10 6.51 -8.89
CA ASP A 93 -24.32 5.74 -9.14
C ASP A 93 -25.41 6.08 -8.11
N LEU A 94 -24.99 6.44 -6.90
CA LEU A 94 -25.88 6.93 -5.82
C LEU A 94 -26.01 8.45 -5.79
N ASN A 95 -25.25 9.17 -6.62
CA ASN A 95 -25.09 10.63 -6.57
C ASN A 95 -24.77 11.15 -5.16
N GLN A 96 -23.90 10.44 -4.43
CA GLN A 96 -23.58 10.66 -3.03
C GLN A 96 -22.10 10.94 -2.82
N VAL A 97 -21.79 11.84 -1.90
CA VAL A 97 -20.42 12.14 -1.45
C VAL A 97 -20.35 12.00 0.06
N THR A 98 -19.54 11.09 0.54
CA THR A 98 -19.21 10.98 1.97
C THR A 98 -17.90 11.71 2.26
N VAL A 99 -17.88 12.54 3.30
CA VAL A 99 -16.70 13.30 3.73
C VAL A 99 -16.24 12.83 5.09
N LYS A 100 -14.98 12.45 5.20
CA LYS A 100 -14.35 12.02 6.46
C LYS A 100 -13.10 12.82 6.74
N ARG A 101 -12.66 12.85 7.99
CA ARG A 101 -11.33 13.39 8.32
C ARG A 101 -10.25 12.43 7.82
N ILE A 102 -9.15 12.98 7.29
CA ILE A 102 -8.08 12.16 6.71
C ILE A 102 -7.43 11.25 7.77
N ASP A 103 -7.31 11.70 9.02
CA ASP A 103 -6.71 10.93 10.11
C ASP A 103 -7.53 9.66 10.42
N ALA A 104 -8.86 9.74 10.36
CA ALA A 104 -9.74 8.59 10.49
C ALA A 104 -9.70 7.66 9.24
N ALA A 105 -9.34 8.21 8.08
CA ALA A 105 -9.26 7.47 6.82
C ALA A 105 -8.00 6.59 6.71
N ILE A 106 -6.90 6.96 7.35
CA ILE A 106 -5.64 6.18 7.35
C ILE A 106 -5.88 4.78 7.91
N SER A 107 -6.77 4.67 8.91
CA SER A 107 -7.14 3.41 9.52
C SER A 107 -8.11 2.56 8.69
N SER A 108 -8.65 3.07 7.59
CA SER A 108 -9.77 2.44 6.87
C SER A 108 -9.56 2.28 5.36
N THR A 109 -8.49 2.84 4.78
CA THR A 109 -8.28 2.73 3.33
C THR A 109 -6.83 2.37 2.97
N PRO A 110 -6.61 1.44 2.01
CA PRO A 110 -5.28 1.11 1.49
C PRO A 110 -4.55 2.33 0.92
N ALA A 111 -5.30 3.22 0.27
CA ALA A 111 -4.79 4.42 -0.36
C ALA A 111 -4.15 5.38 0.65
N ALA A 112 -4.80 5.58 1.78
CA ALA A 112 -4.32 6.47 2.83
C ALA A 112 -3.01 5.93 3.47
N LEU A 113 -2.88 4.61 3.58
CA LEU A 113 -1.66 3.97 4.07
C LEU A 113 -0.46 4.25 3.15
N LEU A 114 -0.66 4.17 1.83
CA LEU A 114 0.40 4.45 0.86
C LEU A 114 0.76 5.94 0.76
N ALA A 115 -0.22 6.82 0.95
CA ALA A 115 -0.05 8.26 0.89
C ALA A 115 0.34 8.91 2.22
N GLY A 116 0.48 8.15 3.30
CA GLY A 116 0.61 8.59 4.69
C GLY A 116 1.36 9.89 4.93
N LYS A 117 0.97 10.61 5.98
CA LYS A 117 1.61 11.87 6.39
C LYS A 117 2.90 11.63 7.14
N ASP A 118 2.91 10.57 7.94
CA ASP A 118 3.94 10.30 8.93
C ASP A 118 4.79 9.08 8.53
N ASP A 119 5.85 8.88 9.27
CA ASP A 119 6.62 7.66 9.19
C ASP A 119 5.68 6.46 9.45
N ILE A 120 5.61 5.53 8.51
CA ILE A 120 4.78 4.33 8.62
C ILE A 120 5.10 3.54 9.90
N THR A 121 6.34 3.62 10.39
CA THR A 121 6.76 2.94 11.63
C THR A 121 6.14 3.57 12.87
N ALA A 122 5.66 4.81 12.81
CA ALA A 122 4.90 5.40 13.90
C ALA A 122 3.52 4.77 14.08
N LEU A 123 2.90 4.32 12.99
CA LEU A 123 1.54 3.80 12.96
C LEU A 123 1.50 2.26 12.95
N PHE A 124 2.55 1.61 12.42
CA PHE A 124 2.60 0.16 12.23
C PHE A 124 3.87 -0.44 12.79
N THR A 125 3.76 -1.66 13.30
CA THR A 125 4.90 -2.54 13.53
C THR A 125 5.18 -3.27 12.23
N LEU A 126 6.42 -3.13 11.71
CA LEU A 126 6.82 -3.74 10.45
C LEU A 126 7.72 -4.95 10.70
N ARG A 127 7.56 -6.00 9.88
CA ARG A 127 8.46 -7.17 9.88
C ARG A 127 8.59 -7.77 8.48
N ASP A 128 9.71 -8.43 8.22
CA ASP A 128 9.84 -9.27 7.04
C ASP A 128 8.85 -10.41 7.09
N ALA A 129 8.21 -10.70 5.95
CA ALA A 129 7.23 -11.78 5.80
C ALA A 129 7.65 -12.80 4.73
N GLY A 130 8.94 -12.81 4.37
CA GLY A 130 9.54 -13.75 3.43
C GLY A 130 9.21 -13.48 1.97
N THR A 131 9.46 -14.48 1.13
CA THR A 131 9.25 -14.40 -0.32
C THR A 131 8.20 -15.42 -0.74
N ALA A 132 7.20 -14.96 -1.49
CA ALA A 132 6.16 -15.81 -2.07
C ALA A 132 5.68 -15.19 -3.39
N ASP A 133 5.35 -16.03 -4.38
CA ASP A 133 4.84 -15.64 -5.71
C ASP A 133 5.75 -14.64 -6.44
N GLY A 134 7.06 -14.74 -6.24
CA GLY A 134 8.06 -13.84 -6.85
C GLY A 134 8.11 -12.44 -6.24
N LEU A 135 7.44 -12.21 -5.12
CA LEU A 135 7.45 -10.97 -4.37
C LEU A 135 8.11 -11.16 -3.00
N THR A 136 8.83 -10.16 -2.56
CA THR A 136 9.30 -10.08 -1.17
C THR A 136 8.25 -9.33 -0.36
N TRP A 137 7.80 -9.91 0.75
CA TRP A 137 6.68 -9.40 1.52
C TRP A 137 7.15 -8.75 2.84
N VAL A 138 6.54 -7.63 3.14
CA VAL A 138 6.62 -6.95 4.44
C VAL A 138 5.25 -6.97 5.08
N GLU A 139 5.18 -7.38 6.33
CA GLU A 139 3.95 -7.31 7.11
C GLU A 139 3.95 -6.08 7.99
N ALA A 140 2.82 -5.37 7.99
CA ALA A 140 2.54 -4.20 8.78
C ALA A 140 1.33 -4.47 9.67
N THR A 141 1.54 -4.49 10.99
CA THR A 141 0.48 -4.64 11.98
C THR A 141 0.17 -3.28 12.59
N PRO A 142 -1.08 -2.81 12.55
CA PRO A 142 -1.46 -1.55 13.18
C PRO A 142 -1.12 -1.55 14.67
N LYS A 143 -0.63 -0.41 15.18
CA LYS A 143 -0.40 -0.22 16.62
C LYS A 143 -1.68 0.20 17.36
N ALA A 144 -2.60 0.86 16.64
CA ALA A 144 -3.91 1.24 17.19
C ALA A 144 -4.90 0.07 17.08
N PRO A 145 -5.75 -0.17 18.09
CA PRO A 145 -6.67 -1.31 18.09
C PRO A 145 -7.87 -1.14 17.14
N ASP A 146 -8.31 0.10 16.90
CA ASP A 146 -9.54 0.38 16.17
C ASP A 146 -9.28 0.67 14.70
N THR A 147 -8.59 -0.24 14.01
CA THR A 147 -8.35 -0.16 12.57
C THR A 147 -9.30 -1.10 11.82
N GLY A 148 -9.65 -0.75 10.57
CA GLY A 148 -10.52 -1.57 9.73
C GLY A 148 -9.87 -2.89 9.30
N PHE A 149 -8.60 -3.13 9.63
CA PHE A 149 -7.86 -4.34 9.26
C PHE A 149 -6.95 -4.79 10.42
N GLU A 150 -6.80 -6.10 10.52
CA GLU A 150 -5.92 -6.75 11.48
C GLU A 150 -4.45 -6.65 11.03
N ARG A 151 -4.23 -6.77 9.72
CA ARG A 151 -2.91 -6.87 9.13
C ARG A 151 -2.90 -6.38 7.69
N VAL A 152 -1.80 -5.75 7.30
CA VAL A 152 -1.48 -5.39 5.92
C VAL A 152 -0.17 -6.06 5.52
N ARG A 153 -0.11 -6.62 4.31
CA ARG A 153 1.13 -7.12 3.73
C ARG A 153 1.43 -6.32 2.46
N LEU A 154 2.67 -5.96 2.28
CA LEU A 154 3.17 -5.17 1.16
C LEU A 154 4.14 -6.03 0.37
N GLY A 155 3.81 -6.33 -0.87
CA GLY A 155 4.60 -7.17 -1.76
C GLY A 155 5.44 -6.31 -2.71
N LEU A 156 6.75 -6.51 -2.68
CA LEU A 156 7.69 -5.81 -3.54
C LEU A 156 8.25 -6.74 -4.60
N GLN A 157 8.39 -6.22 -5.80
CA GLN A 157 9.20 -6.81 -6.86
C GLN A 157 10.49 -6.00 -6.99
N GLY A 158 11.58 -6.51 -6.44
CA GLY A 158 12.77 -5.69 -6.19
C GLY A 158 12.40 -4.54 -5.25
N LYS A 159 12.72 -3.30 -5.64
CA LYS A 159 12.43 -2.08 -4.85
C LYS A 159 11.11 -1.40 -5.24
N THR A 160 10.22 -2.08 -5.94
CA THR A 160 8.96 -1.49 -6.42
C THR A 160 7.78 -2.20 -5.79
N LEU A 161 6.83 -1.42 -5.27
CA LEU A 161 5.57 -1.97 -4.74
C LEU A 161 4.77 -2.59 -5.89
N ALA A 162 4.46 -3.87 -5.78
CA ALA A 162 3.73 -4.65 -6.77
C ALA A 162 2.39 -5.18 -6.27
N ALA A 163 2.26 -5.36 -4.95
CA ALA A 163 1.02 -5.87 -4.37
C ALA A 163 0.80 -5.33 -2.95
N MET A 164 -0.47 -5.34 -2.52
CA MET A 164 -0.87 -5.11 -1.14
C MET A 164 -1.96 -6.11 -0.78
N GLU A 165 -1.86 -6.71 0.37
CA GLU A 165 -2.87 -7.60 0.92
C GLU A 165 -3.34 -7.04 2.26
N LEU A 166 -4.65 -6.94 2.44
CA LEU A 166 -5.27 -6.53 3.71
C LEU A 166 -6.09 -7.70 4.24
N GLN A 167 -5.97 -7.95 5.51
CA GLN A 167 -6.81 -8.88 6.24
C GLN A 167 -7.67 -8.10 7.21
N ASP A 168 -8.99 -8.27 7.12
CA ASP A 168 -9.91 -7.67 8.07
C ASP A 168 -10.05 -8.51 9.34
N GLN A 169 -10.67 -7.92 10.37
CA GLN A 169 -10.88 -8.58 11.66
C GLN A 169 -11.88 -9.75 11.59
N LEU A 170 -12.62 -9.88 10.51
CA LEU A 170 -13.60 -10.94 10.31
C LEU A 170 -13.03 -12.13 9.52
N GLY A 171 -11.74 -12.04 9.11
CA GLY A 171 -11.03 -13.07 8.34
C GLY A 171 -11.23 -12.96 6.83
N GLY A 172 -11.87 -11.88 6.36
CA GLY A 172 -11.89 -11.52 4.96
C GLY A 172 -10.53 -10.99 4.49
N ARG A 173 -10.24 -11.10 3.19
CA ARG A 173 -8.96 -10.69 2.63
C ARG A 173 -9.18 -9.89 1.36
N THR A 174 -8.48 -8.77 1.21
CA THR A 174 -8.43 -7.98 -0.01
C THR A 174 -7.01 -8.01 -0.56
N LEU A 175 -6.86 -8.46 -1.80
CA LEU A 175 -5.60 -8.46 -2.54
C LEU A 175 -5.66 -7.39 -3.63
N LEU A 176 -4.70 -6.50 -3.62
CA LEU A 176 -4.45 -5.47 -4.64
C LEU A 176 -3.16 -5.84 -5.38
N ARG A 177 -3.20 -5.78 -6.70
CA ARG A 177 -2.02 -5.86 -7.57
C ARG A 177 -1.86 -4.55 -8.31
N PHE A 178 -0.64 -4.01 -8.31
CA PHE A 178 -0.32 -2.75 -8.97
C PHE A 178 0.41 -3.02 -10.28
N PHE A 179 0.01 -2.29 -11.31
CA PHE A 179 0.59 -2.35 -12.66
C PHE A 179 1.06 -0.96 -13.07
N ASP A 180 2.12 -0.91 -13.86
CA ASP A 180 2.67 0.33 -14.41
C ASP A 180 2.95 1.39 -13.34
N LEU A 181 3.38 0.96 -12.15
CA LEU A 181 3.70 1.88 -11.07
C LEU A 181 4.89 2.76 -11.49
N LYS A 182 4.64 4.07 -11.51
CA LYS A 182 5.64 5.10 -11.80
C LYS A 182 5.89 5.90 -10.53
N ALA A 183 6.98 5.58 -9.84
CA ALA A 183 7.44 6.34 -8.69
C ALA A 183 7.98 7.70 -9.13
N ASN A 184 7.71 8.73 -8.32
CA ASN A 184 8.12 10.12 -8.53
C ASN A 184 7.63 10.70 -9.88
N ALA A 185 6.49 10.20 -10.37
CA ALA A 185 5.83 10.77 -11.55
C ALA A 185 5.40 12.22 -11.28
N ALA A 186 5.43 13.04 -12.32
CA ALA A 186 4.82 14.37 -12.27
C ALA A 186 3.30 14.23 -12.20
N VAL A 187 2.72 14.58 -11.05
CA VAL A 187 1.26 14.56 -10.83
C VAL A 187 0.79 15.97 -10.56
N SER A 188 -0.20 16.43 -11.34
CA SER A 188 -0.79 17.75 -11.11
C SER A 188 -1.40 17.86 -9.71
N PRO A 189 -1.21 18.96 -8.98
CA PRO A 189 -1.90 19.19 -7.70
C PRO A 189 -3.42 19.12 -7.79
N ASP A 190 -4.00 19.44 -8.94
CA ASP A 190 -5.44 19.37 -9.19
C ASP A 190 -5.99 17.94 -9.18
N THR A 191 -5.13 16.93 -9.39
CA THR A 191 -5.50 15.51 -9.25
C THR A 191 -6.08 15.21 -7.86
N PHE A 192 -5.61 15.93 -6.84
CA PHE A 192 -5.99 15.70 -5.44
C PHE A 192 -7.02 16.71 -4.92
N ARG A 193 -7.65 17.47 -5.81
CA ARG A 193 -8.78 18.33 -5.49
C ARG A 193 -10.08 17.61 -5.81
N PHE A 194 -11.06 17.81 -4.96
CA PHE A 194 -12.41 17.29 -5.20
C PHE A 194 -13.43 18.38 -4.86
N THR A 195 -14.38 18.55 -5.77
CA THR A 195 -15.56 19.39 -5.57
C THR A 195 -16.79 18.52 -5.79
N PRO A 196 -17.70 18.41 -4.83
CA PRO A 196 -18.93 17.66 -5.03
C PRO A 196 -19.67 18.10 -6.29
N PRO A 197 -20.16 17.17 -7.11
CA PRO A 197 -21.00 17.51 -8.25
C PRO A 197 -22.27 18.26 -7.81
N GLN A 198 -22.82 19.09 -8.68
CA GLN A 198 -24.05 19.79 -8.40
C GLN A 198 -25.20 18.80 -8.16
N GLY A 199 -25.91 18.95 -7.05
CA GLY A 199 -27.03 18.07 -6.68
C GLY A 199 -26.61 16.75 -6.03
N ALA A 200 -25.34 16.54 -5.76
CA ALA A 200 -24.91 15.39 -4.98
C ALA A 200 -25.33 15.54 -3.50
N ASP A 201 -25.78 14.43 -2.91
CA ASP A 201 -26.03 14.36 -1.48
C ASP A 201 -24.69 14.27 -0.73
N VAL A 202 -24.39 15.27 0.12
CA VAL A 202 -23.11 15.34 0.84
C VAL A 202 -23.32 14.95 2.31
N ILE A 203 -22.77 13.81 2.70
CA ILE A 203 -22.83 13.29 4.07
C ILE A 203 -21.47 13.55 4.74
N GLU A 204 -21.46 14.36 5.79
CA GLU A 204 -20.27 14.54 6.63
C GLU A 204 -20.34 13.61 7.85
N ASP A 205 -19.27 12.87 8.09
CA ASP A 205 -19.12 12.11 9.34
C ASP A 205 -19.15 13.09 10.51
N ALA A 206 -20.14 12.94 11.38
CA ALA A 206 -20.23 13.74 12.59
C ALA A 206 -18.99 13.48 13.48
N PRO A 207 -18.39 14.54 14.08
CA PRO A 207 -17.30 14.33 15.04
C PRO A 207 -17.79 13.41 16.14
N ALA A 208 -17.01 12.37 16.44
CA ALA A 208 -17.29 11.48 17.58
C ALA A 208 -17.54 12.36 18.83
N ARG A 209 -18.74 12.28 19.40
CA ARG A 209 -19.03 12.95 20.67
C ARG A 209 -18.10 12.35 21.73
N ARG A 210 -17.24 13.20 22.27
CA ARG A 210 -16.38 12.85 23.41
C ARG A 210 -17.25 12.66 24.67
#